data_44ab3416a9bf1504097239ba00431285
#
_entry.id   44ab3416a9bf1504097239ba00431285
#
_cell.length_a   1.000
_cell.length_b   1.000
_cell.length_c   1.000
_cell.angle_alpha   90.00
_cell.angle_beta   90.00
_cell.angle_gamma   90.00
#
_symmetry.space_group_name_H-M   'P 1'
#
loop_
_entity.id
_entity.type
_entity.pdbx_description
1 polymer ?
#
loop_
_entity_poly.entity_id
_entity_poly.type
_entity_poly.pdbx_seq_one_letter_code
_entity_poly.pdbx_strand_id
1 'polypeptide(L)'
;MKALLVLACGALTAASTQAASSGPDVVVLPGGDSKARPEDCRAILVGPGTNQPDPFPGYGGFVGWESPVRLKCGDWLVGFNAGYWHASPPTPWHYPAKALQEYLKLGLPAGIVAPTGGRAMIIRSTDEGKTWSKPVTLIDTPADDRHPAFVELRDRTVLCSFFTYMGEPEGGVWSDPAMETRVHLIRSFDGGRTWEKKPLLLHTPFTYDETDGPLVKLKDGSVLIAINGRPRSGPPDQAAVMRSTNRGRSWKLLGAIRAAHDLQEVTVAELPGGEWVMMARPEGDICWSRDKGRTWTEPVTFGMRMLAPSLYVLRDGTLLCLHGSYTRGGLRVMFSRNGGHTWIAPGKDFGFLVDQSYGYGKAMELPDGSLFITYLATGGHHTPDAQSNAIRCIRLRVRPDYSGIDLLPAPNRGHVAPIP
;
A
#
# COMPACT_ATOMS: atom_id res chain seq x y z
N MET A 1 33.34 -75.42 -5.74
CA MET A 1 32.00 -74.86 -5.57
C MET A 1 32.10 -73.83 -4.44
N LYS A 2 32.16 -72.59 -4.77
CA LYS A 2 32.12 -71.43 -3.79
C LYS A 2 30.81 -70.76 -3.95
N ALA A 3 30.00 -70.75 -2.88
CA ALA A 3 28.75 -70.06 -2.82
C ALA A 3 28.98 -68.53 -2.49
N LEU A 4 28.44 -67.70 -3.33
CA LEU A 4 28.48 -66.22 -3.15
C LEU A 4 27.21 -65.80 -2.39
N LEU A 5 27.42 -65.24 -1.21
CA LEU A 5 26.32 -64.64 -0.40
C LEU A 5 26.16 -63.17 -0.82
N VAL A 6 25.03 -62.80 -1.40
CA VAL A 6 24.71 -61.43 -1.73
C VAL A 6 23.87 -60.85 -0.57
N LEU A 7 24.45 -59.90 0.16
CA LEU A 7 23.71 -59.06 1.13
C LEU A 7 23.02 -57.93 0.37
N ALA A 8 21.70 -57.91 0.39
CA ALA A 8 20.89 -56.77 -0.06
C ALA A 8 20.78 -55.76 1.08
N CYS A 9 21.42 -54.61 0.91
CA CYS A 9 21.24 -53.45 1.79
C CYS A 9 19.99 -52.69 1.35
N GLY A 10 18.91 -52.87 2.09
CA GLY A 10 17.69 -52.07 1.91
C GLY A 10 17.87 -50.66 2.51
N ALA A 11 17.97 -49.65 1.66
CA ALA A 11 17.92 -48.27 2.11
C ALA A 11 16.48 -47.91 2.42
N LEU A 12 16.14 -47.75 3.70
CA LEU A 12 14.90 -47.08 4.13
C LEU A 12 15.07 -45.60 3.85
N THR A 13 14.45 -45.10 2.79
CA THR A 13 14.19 -43.67 2.61
C THR A 13 13.08 -43.28 3.55
N ALA A 14 13.40 -42.63 4.67
CA ALA A 14 12.43 -41.92 5.48
C ALA A 14 11.94 -40.70 4.68
N ALA A 15 10.75 -40.82 4.08
CA ALA A 15 10.03 -39.69 3.56
C ALA A 15 9.60 -38.85 4.78
N SER A 16 10.30 -37.77 5.05
CA SER A 16 9.80 -36.73 5.96
C SER A 16 8.61 -36.08 5.29
N THR A 17 7.41 -36.47 5.68
CA THR A 17 6.20 -35.70 5.41
C THR A 17 6.34 -34.42 6.20
N GLN A 18 6.85 -33.37 5.56
CA GLN A 18 6.76 -32.01 6.06
C GLN A 18 5.25 -31.69 6.11
N ALA A 19 4.70 -31.60 7.32
CA ALA A 19 3.34 -31.12 7.50
C ALA A 19 3.27 -29.75 6.84
N ALA A 20 2.35 -29.57 5.90
CA ALA A 20 2.07 -28.24 5.33
C ALA A 20 1.82 -27.29 6.51
N SER A 21 2.61 -26.21 6.61
CA SER A 21 2.43 -25.23 7.65
C SER A 21 1.03 -24.66 7.52
N SER A 22 0.20 -24.83 8.53
CA SER A 22 -1.12 -24.18 8.60
C SER A 22 -0.90 -22.67 8.58
N GLY A 23 -1.77 -21.93 7.88
CA GLY A 23 -1.77 -20.47 7.92
C GLY A 23 -1.86 -19.94 9.35
N PRO A 24 -1.72 -18.62 9.56
CA PRO A 24 -1.77 -18.03 10.89
C PRO A 24 -3.15 -18.25 11.54
N ASP A 25 -3.15 -18.44 12.84
CA ASP A 25 -4.38 -18.57 13.61
C ASP A 25 -5.17 -17.26 13.65
N VAL A 26 -6.50 -17.37 13.63
CA VAL A 26 -7.40 -16.22 13.80
C VAL A 26 -8.26 -16.41 15.04
N VAL A 27 -8.07 -15.52 16.00
CA VAL A 27 -8.97 -15.38 17.16
C VAL A 27 -10.17 -14.55 16.72
N VAL A 28 -11.32 -15.19 16.66
CA VAL A 28 -12.57 -14.55 16.26
C VAL A 28 -13.20 -13.84 17.44
N LEU A 29 -13.38 -12.51 17.34
CA LEU A 29 -14.08 -11.68 18.30
C LEU A 29 -15.36 -11.09 17.67
N PRO A 30 -16.48 -11.81 17.64
CA PRO A 30 -17.72 -11.32 17.04
C PRO A 30 -18.15 -9.99 17.67
N GLY A 31 -18.50 -8.99 16.85
CA GLY A 31 -19.03 -7.72 17.33
C GLY A 31 -18.00 -6.72 17.87
N GLY A 32 -16.71 -6.93 17.61
CA GLY A 32 -15.64 -5.98 17.98
C GLY A 32 -15.55 -4.72 17.12
N ASP A 33 -16.45 -4.52 16.15
CA ASP A 33 -16.53 -3.30 15.35
C ASP A 33 -16.87 -2.07 16.21
N SER A 34 -16.57 -0.90 15.70
CA SER A 34 -16.90 0.37 16.37
C SER A 34 -18.41 0.57 16.47
N LYS A 35 -18.85 1.18 17.57
CA LYS A 35 -20.23 1.65 17.74
C LYS A 35 -20.50 2.90 16.90
N ALA A 36 -19.47 3.73 16.65
CA ALA A 36 -19.58 4.89 15.79
C ALA A 36 -19.62 4.43 14.33
N ARG A 37 -20.48 5.04 13.51
CA ARG A 37 -20.57 4.74 12.09
C ARG A 37 -19.44 5.46 11.33
N PRO A 38 -18.88 4.85 10.27
CA PRO A 38 -17.87 5.52 9.46
C PRO A 38 -18.30 6.90 8.93
N GLU A 39 -19.55 7.05 8.54
CA GLU A 39 -20.12 8.31 8.03
C GLU A 39 -20.07 9.45 9.06
N ASP A 40 -20.15 9.12 10.33
CA ASP A 40 -20.10 10.08 11.42
C ASP A 40 -18.67 10.48 11.79
N CYS A 41 -17.66 9.73 11.32
CA CYS A 41 -16.25 9.90 11.67
C CYS A 41 -15.38 10.36 10.51
N ARG A 42 -15.65 9.91 9.28
CA ARG A 42 -14.83 10.22 8.10
C ARG A 42 -14.99 11.65 7.60
N ALA A 43 -13.97 12.13 6.89
CA ALA A 43 -14.00 13.35 6.11
C ALA A 43 -13.35 13.14 4.74
N ILE A 44 -13.66 14.00 3.77
CA ILE A 44 -12.91 14.07 2.50
C ILE A 44 -11.63 14.85 2.77
N LEU A 45 -10.51 14.31 2.29
CA LEU A 45 -9.22 14.94 2.35
C LEU A 45 -8.82 15.56 1.01
N VAL A 46 -9.06 14.83 -0.08
CA VAL A 46 -8.87 15.28 -1.46
C VAL A 46 -10.05 14.76 -2.29
N GLY A 47 -10.67 15.63 -3.04
CA GLY A 47 -11.81 15.25 -3.89
C GLY A 47 -12.74 16.41 -4.19
N PRO A 48 -13.95 16.14 -4.67
CA PRO A 48 -14.91 17.17 -5.04
C PRO A 48 -15.17 18.16 -3.90
N GLY A 49 -14.92 19.44 -4.16
CA GLY A 49 -15.10 20.52 -3.19
C GLY A 49 -14.03 20.62 -2.09
N THR A 50 -13.01 19.77 -2.10
CA THR A 50 -11.96 19.77 -1.08
C THR A 50 -10.61 19.40 -1.69
N ASN A 51 -9.68 20.36 -1.78
CA ASN A 51 -8.31 20.14 -2.27
C ASN A 51 -8.25 19.38 -3.61
N GLN A 52 -9.25 19.50 -4.45
CA GLN A 52 -9.30 18.82 -5.72
C GLN A 52 -8.22 19.39 -6.66
N PRO A 53 -7.29 18.56 -7.18
CA PRO A 53 -6.47 18.98 -8.29
C PRO A 53 -7.34 19.20 -9.53
N ASP A 54 -6.81 19.80 -10.57
CA ASP A 54 -7.51 20.20 -11.80
C ASP A 54 -8.78 19.40 -12.10
N PRO A 55 -9.98 20.05 -12.17
CA PRO A 55 -11.23 19.31 -12.36
C PRO A 55 -11.20 18.50 -13.65
N PHE A 56 -11.98 17.39 -13.66
CA PHE A 56 -12.16 16.61 -14.88
C PHE A 56 -12.59 17.52 -16.07
N PRO A 57 -12.04 17.33 -17.29
CA PRO A 57 -11.22 16.21 -17.77
C PRO A 57 -9.71 16.30 -17.46
N GLY A 58 -9.28 17.13 -16.57
CA GLY A 58 -7.90 17.21 -16.12
C GLY A 58 -7.50 16.09 -15.14
N TYR A 59 -6.44 16.34 -14.37
CA TYR A 59 -5.86 15.36 -13.44
C TYR A 59 -6.72 15.05 -12.21
N GLY A 60 -7.86 15.70 -12.04
CA GLY A 60 -8.82 15.39 -10.97
C GLY A 60 -9.84 14.31 -11.31
N GLY A 61 -9.72 13.65 -12.47
CA GLY A 61 -10.58 12.52 -12.84
C GLY A 61 -10.39 11.29 -11.95
N PHE A 62 -9.20 11.12 -11.41
CA PHE A 62 -8.86 10.11 -10.41
C PHE A 62 -7.89 10.66 -9.39
N VAL A 63 -8.14 10.41 -8.10
CA VAL A 63 -7.21 10.65 -7.01
C VAL A 63 -7.13 9.40 -6.14
N GLY A 64 -5.91 9.01 -5.74
CA GLY A 64 -5.77 7.78 -4.96
C GLY A 64 -4.35 7.43 -4.57
N TRP A 65 -4.20 6.23 -4.04
CA TRP A 65 -2.94 5.64 -3.57
C TRP A 65 -2.15 6.58 -2.65
N GLU A 66 -2.86 7.09 -1.69
CA GLU A 66 -2.37 8.06 -0.73
C GLU A 66 -1.53 7.42 0.37
N SER A 67 -0.65 8.22 0.95
CA SER A 67 0.17 7.82 2.09
C SER A 67 0.39 9.00 3.04
N PRO A 68 -0.01 8.91 4.31
CA PRO A 68 0.21 9.94 5.30
C PRO A 68 1.55 9.74 6.01
N VAL A 69 2.19 10.85 6.40
CA VAL A 69 3.34 10.86 7.32
C VAL A 69 3.29 12.06 8.24
N ARG A 70 3.59 11.86 9.52
CA ARG A 70 3.82 12.92 10.49
C ARG A 70 5.31 13.16 10.62
N LEU A 71 5.73 14.38 10.33
CA LEU A 71 7.12 14.81 10.47
C LEU A 71 7.45 15.16 11.93
N LYS A 72 8.71 15.10 12.29
CA LYS A 72 9.18 15.45 13.64
C LYS A 72 8.94 16.91 14.01
N CYS A 73 8.78 17.80 13.01
CA CYS A 73 8.37 19.19 13.27
C CYS A 73 6.91 19.34 13.68
N GLY A 74 6.11 18.29 13.54
CA GLY A 74 4.68 18.31 13.79
C GLY A 74 3.83 18.41 12.52
N ASP A 75 4.38 18.85 11.39
CA ASP A 75 3.67 18.90 10.11
C ASP A 75 3.25 17.50 9.66
N TRP A 76 2.08 17.41 9.03
CA TRP A 76 1.62 16.19 8.37
C TRP A 76 1.70 16.39 6.86
N LEU A 77 2.12 15.34 6.16
CA LEU A 77 2.08 15.29 4.71
C LEU A 77 1.19 14.12 4.28
N VAL A 78 0.43 14.32 3.22
CA VAL A 78 -0.25 13.25 2.51
C VAL A 78 0.13 13.36 1.04
N GLY A 79 0.82 12.34 0.53
CA GLY A 79 1.07 12.20 -0.89
C GLY A 79 -0.02 11.36 -1.54
N PHE A 80 -0.29 11.58 -2.81
CA PHE A 80 -1.28 10.85 -3.56
C PHE A 80 -1.02 10.96 -5.07
N ASN A 81 -1.59 10.05 -5.84
CA ASN A 81 -1.62 10.15 -7.29
C ASN A 81 -2.86 10.93 -7.74
N ALA A 82 -2.68 11.73 -8.78
CA ALA A 82 -3.76 12.41 -9.49
C ALA A 82 -3.62 12.15 -11.00
N GLY A 83 -4.69 11.68 -11.61
CA GLY A 83 -4.72 11.32 -13.02
C GLY A 83 -6.11 11.47 -13.62
N TYR A 84 -6.27 11.10 -14.86
CA TYR A 84 -7.56 11.16 -15.54
C TYR A 84 -8.39 9.90 -15.31
N TRP A 85 -7.76 8.81 -14.93
CA TRP A 85 -8.38 7.53 -14.64
C TRP A 85 -7.50 6.71 -13.68
N HIS A 86 -8.00 5.54 -13.26
CA HIS A 86 -7.26 4.58 -12.42
C HIS A 86 -5.83 4.31 -12.92
N ALA A 87 -5.62 4.27 -14.22
CA ALA A 87 -4.31 4.29 -14.85
C ALA A 87 -4.26 5.39 -15.90
N SER A 88 -3.23 6.20 -15.86
CA SER A 88 -3.05 7.36 -16.72
C SER A 88 -1.75 7.21 -17.52
N PRO A 89 -1.68 6.27 -18.50
CA PRO A 89 -0.45 6.03 -19.26
C PRO A 89 -0.01 7.26 -20.06
N PRO A 90 1.27 7.31 -20.49
CA PRO A 90 1.87 8.48 -21.14
C PRO A 90 1.40 8.73 -22.57
N THR A 91 0.77 7.76 -23.22
CA THR A 91 0.25 7.92 -24.59
C THR A 91 -1.12 8.56 -24.58
N PRO A 92 -1.43 9.45 -25.55
CA PRO A 92 -2.77 9.99 -25.71
C PRO A 92 -3.79 8.86 -25.80
N TRP A 93 -4.72 8.85 -24.88
CA TRP A 93 -5.68 7.77 -24.75
C TRP A 93 -7.07 8.26 -25.02
N HIS A 94 -7.82 7.47 -25.78
CA HIS A 94 -9.26 7.59 -25.81
C HIS A 94 -9.83 6.82 -24.60
N TYR A 95 -10.71 7.47 -23.86
CA TYR A 95 -11.36 6.78 -22.74
C TYR A 95 -11.96 5.46 -23.17
N PRO A 96 -11.84 4.39 -22.36
CA PRO A 96 -12.52 3.13 -22.62
C PRO A 96 -14.01 3.38 -22.89
N ALA A 97 -14.62 2.62 -23.82
CA ALA A 97 -15.98 2.87 -24.27
C ALA A 97 -17.00 3.01 -23.14
N LYS A 98 -16.84 2.22 -22.06
CA LYS A 98 -17.70 2.30 -20.89
C LYS A 98 -17.53 3.60 -20.12
N ALA A 99 -16.29 4.06 -19.92
CA ALA A 99 -15.99 5.33 -19.29
C ALA A 99 -16.48 6.50 -20.15
N LEU A 100 -16.27 6.42 -21.47
CA LEU A 100 -16.76 7.43 -22.40
C LEU A 100 -18.28 7.58 -22.36
N GLN A 101 -19.04 6.48 -22.22
CA GLN A 101 -20.50 6.55 -22.07
C GLN A 101 -20.93 7.33 -20.83
N GLU A 102 -20.24 7.18 -19.71
CA GLU A 102 -20.53 7.94 -18.49
C GLU A 102 -20.18 9.43 -18.67
N TYR A 103 -19.08 9.73 -19.36
CA TYR A 103 -18.71 11.11 -19.67
C TYR A 103 -19.68 11.80 -20.63
N LEU A 104 -20.19 11.09 -21.63
CA LEU A 104 -21.20 11.62 -22.54
C LEU A 104 -22.49 11.99 -21.79
N LYS A 105 -22.86 11.23 -20.76
CA LYS A 105 -23.97 11.56 -19.86
C LYS A 105 -23.74 12.85 -19.08
N LEU A 106 -22.47 13.20 -18.83
CA LEU A 106 -22.08 14.47 -18.20
C LEU A 106 -21.94 15.63 -19.19
N GLY A 107 -22.27 15.42 -20.47
CA GLY A 107 -22.23 16.43 -21.51
C GLY A 107 -20.85 16.71 -22.11
N LEU A 108 -19.88 15.80 -21.93
CA LEU A 108 -18.54 15.96 -22.49
C LEU A 108 -18.49 15.53 -23.97
N PRO A 109 -17.59 16.15 -24.79
CA PRO A 109 -17.46 15.80 -26.20
C PRO A 109 -17.05 14.34 -26.43
N ALA A 110 -17.63 13.67 -27.42
CA ALA A 110 -17.32 12.28 -27.77
C ALA A 110 -15.86 12.03 -28.19
N GLY A 111 -15.17 13.05 -28.68
CA GLY A 111 -13.76 12.98 -29.10
C GLY A 111 -12.77 13.45 -28.05
N ILE A 112 -13.17 13.51 -26.78
CA ILE A 112 -12.26 13.97 -25.73
C ILE A 112 -11.06 13.03 -25.59
N VAL A 113 -9.87 13.61 -25.58
CA VAL A 113 -8.61 12.91 -25.32
C VAL A 113 -8.22 13.16 -23.87
N ALA A 114 -7.93 12.10 -23.14
CA ALA A 114 -7.46 12.22 -21.78
C ALA A 114 -6.07 12.90 -21.72
N PRO A 115 -5.76 13.68 -20.66
CA PRO A 115 -4.40 14.12 -20.42
C PRO A 115 -3.49 12.91 -20.21
N THR A 116 -2.24 13.04 -20.64
CA THR A 116 -1.25 11.96 -20.56
C THR A 116 -0.48 11.99 -19.27
N GLY A 117 -0.13 10.82 -18.76
CA GLY A 117 0.52 10.65 -17.47
C GLY A 117 -0.40 10.95 -16.28
N GLY A 118 -0.10 10.38 -15.16
CA GLY A 118 -0.61 10.79 -13.85
C GLY A 118 0.53 11.39 -13.07
N ARG A 119 0.26 12.24 -12.09
CA ARG A 119 1.29 12.88 -11.30
C ARG A 119 1.14 12.54 -9.82
N ALA A 120 2.26 12.38 -9.14
CA ALA A 120 2.24 12.35 -7.69
C ALA A 120 2.13 13.78 -7.14
N MET A 121 1.21 13.97 -6.21
CA MET A 121 0.92 15.24 -5.55
C MET A 121 1.05 15.12 -4.04
N ILE A 122 1.13 16.26 -3.35
CA ILE A 122 1.26 16.33 -1.90
C ILE A 122 0.43 17.48 -1.34
N ILE A 123 -0.19 17.25 -0.19
CA ILE A 123 -0.80 18.27 0.67
C ILE A 123 -0.14 18.26 2.03
N ARG A 124 -0.18 19.40 2.71
CA ARG A 124 0.44 19.62 4.02
C ARG A 124 -0.54 20.17 5.01
N SER A 125 -0.49 19.70 6.25
CA SER A 125 -1.12 20.30 7.40
C SER A 125 -0.07 20.71 8.43
N THR A 126 -0.25 21.89 9.05
CA THR A 126 0.60 22.40 10.14
C THR A 126 -0.16 22.51 11.46
N ASP A 127 -1.41 22.02 11.50
CA ASP A 127 -2.34 22.13 12.63
C ASP A 127 -2.98 20.78 13.00
N GLU A 128 -2.18 19.69 12.91
CA GLU A 128 -2.58 18.33 13.26
C GLU A 128 -3.75 17.80 12.42
N GLY A 129 -3.76 18.14 11.13
CA GLY A 129 -4.73 17.61 10.17
C GLY A 129 -6.07 18.34 10.15
N LYS A 130 -6.24 19.46 10.86
CA LYS A 130 -7.48 20.24 10.86
C LYS A 130 -7.69 20.97 9.54
N THR A 131 -6.62 21.59 9.04
CA THR A 131 -6.63 22.25 7.72
C THR A 131 -5.47 21.75 6.86
N TRP A 132 -5.62 21.85 5.54
CA TRP A 132 -4.67 21.35 4.58
C TRP A 132 -4.39 22.38 3.48
N SER A 133 -3.15 22.40 3.02
CA SER A 133 -2.73 23.21 1.88
C SER A 133 -3.42 22.76 0.59
N LYS A 134 -3.43 23.64 -0.41
CA LYS A 134 -3.72 23.22 -1.79
C LYS A 134 -2.72 22.12 -2.22
N PRO A 135 -3.14 21.19 -3.10
CA PRO A 135 -2.23 20.23 -3.69
C PRO A 135 -1.10 20.89 -4.46
N VAL A 136 0.11 20.39 -4.27
CA VAL A 136 1.27 20.76 -5.09
C VAL A 136 1.85 19.52 -5.74
N THR A 137 2.38 19.65 -6.95
CA THR A 137 3.02 18.55 -7.66
C THR A 137 4.31 18.15 -6.94
N LEU A 138 4.41 16.88 -6.59
CA LEU A 138 5.58 16.25 -5.98
C LEU A 138 6.55 15.78 -7.08
N ILE A 139 6.02 15.07 -8.05
CA ILE A 139 6.71 14.57 -9.22
C ILE A 139 5.73 14.51 -10.40
N ASP A 140 6.22 14.79 -11.60
CA ASP A 140 5.45 14.77 -12.83
C ASP A 140 6.39 14.33 -13.97
N THR A 141 6.50 13.03 -14.16
CA THR A 141 7.22 12.43 -15.28
C THR A 141 6.28 12.22 -16.46
N PRO A 142 6.77 11.88 -17.65
CA PRO A 142 5.89 11.48 -18.75
C PRO A 142 5.02 10.24 -18.46
N ALA A 143 5.39 9.44 -17.45
CA ALA A 143 4.64 8.25 -17.03
C ALA A 143 3.50 8.59 -16.04
N ASP A 144 2.74 7.59 -15.63
CA ASP A 144 1.81 7.69 -14.48
C ASP A 144 2.60 7.48 -13.18
N ASP A 145 2.83 8.55 -12.41
CA ASP A 145 3.60 8.54 -11.17
C ASP A 145 2.71 8.17 -9.99
N ARG A 146 2.93 6.99 -9.39
CA ARG A 146 1.96 6.33 -8.50
C ARG A 146 2.51 5.99 -7.11
N HIS A 147 1.62 5.84 -6.13
CA HIS A 147 1.87 5.35 -4.78
C HIS A 147 3.00 6.07 -4.02
N PRO A 148 2.97 7.42 -3.91
CA PRO A 148 3.99 8.12 -3.15
C PRO A 148 3.91 7.76 -1.66
N ALA A 149 4.96 7.16 -1.11
CA ALA A 149 5.06 6.77 0.28
C ALA A 149 6.28 7.42 0.94
N PHE A 150 6.13 7.87 2.20
CA PHE A 150 7.12 8.71 2.85
C PHE A 150 7.71 8.10 4.12
N VAL A 151 8.95 8.45 4.41
CA VAL A 151 9.56 8.27 5.72
C VAL A 151 10.50 9.42 6.05
N GLU A 152 10.41 9.96 7.28
CA GLU A 152 11.40 10.92 7.78
C GLU A 152 12.53 10.21 8.51
N LEU A 153 13.75 10.46 8.05
CA LEU A 153 14.97 9.89 8.62
C LEU A 153 15.41 10.62 9.91
N ARG A 154 16.49 10.12 10.54
CA ARG A 154 16.99 10.72 11.78
C ARG A 154 17.52 12.15 11.58
N ASP A 155 18.12 12.42 10.44
CA ASP A 155 18.69 13.73 10.06
C ASP A 155 17.68 14.69 9.43
N ARG A 156 16.37 14.38 9.52
CA ARG A 156 15.26 15.16 8.98
C ARG A 156 15.11 15.10 7.45
N THR A 157 15.93 14.33 6.74
CA THR A 157 15.66 14.01 5.33
C THR A 157 14.31 13.28 5.22
N VAL A 158 13.44 13.75 4.36
CA VAL A 158 12.22 13.02 4.00
C VAL A 158 12.50 12.25 2.71
N LEU A 159 12.37 10.94 2.77
CA LEU A 159 12.48 10.07 1.61
C LEU A 159 11.08 9.74 1.12
N CYS A 160 10.86 9.81 -0.20
CA CYS A 160 9.64 9.37 -0.86
C CYS A 160 9.98 8.27 -1.87
N SER A 161 9.27 7.15 -1.82
CA SER A 161 9.22 6.15 -2.89
C SER A 161 7.96 6.35 -3.71
N PHE A 162 8.04 6.03 -4.99
CA PHE A 162 6.90 5.96 -5.91
C PHE A 162 7.27 5.02 -7.06
N PHE A 163 6.32 4.64 -7.89
CA PHE A 163 6.65 3.94 -9.11
C PHE A 163 6.03 4.62 -10.34
N THR A 164 6.70 4.50 -11.48
CA THR A 164 6.22 4.99 -12.77
C THR A 164 5.52 3.84 -13.48
N TYR A 165 4.34 4.11 -14.05
CA TYR A 165 3.59 3.16 -14.83
C TYR A 165 3.55 3.62 -16.30
N MET A 166 4.06 2.78 -17.21
CA MET A 166 4.22 3.09 -18.63
C MET A 166 3.37 2.17 -19.53
N GLY A 167 2.60 1.25 -18.94
CA GLY A 167 1.86 0.26 -19.71
C GLY A 167 0.76 0.86 -20.59
N GLU A 168 0.63 0.36 -21.81
CA GLU A 168 -0.53 0.59 -22.65
C GLU A 168 -1.50 -0.60 -22.50
N PRO A 169 -2.72 -0.37 -22.02
CA PRO A 169 -3.74 -1.41 -22.11
C PRO A 169 -4.17 -1.56 -23.56
N GLU A 170 -3.89 -2.67 -24.15
CA GLU A 170 -4.38 -3.03 -25.47
C GLU A 170 -5.89 -3.30 -25.39
N GLY A 171 -6.68 -2.48 -26.10
CA GLY A 171 -8.14 -2.59 -26.10
C GLY A 171 -8.82 -2.41 -24.74
N GLY A 172 -8.16 -1.79 -23.77
CA GLY A 172 -8.64 -1.64 -22.38
C GLY A 172 -8.42 -2.88 -21.50
N VAL A 173 -7.66 -3.85 -21.97
CA VAL A 173 -7.23 -5.03 -21.22
C VAL A 173 -5.75 -4.89 -20.87
N TRP A 174 -5.42 -5.14 -19.61
CA TRP A 174 -4.05 -5.16 -19.13
C TRP A 174 -3.26 -6.29 -19.78
N SER A 175 -2.17 -5.99 -20.48
CA SER A 175 -1.27 -7.01 -20.99
C SER A 175 0.10 -6.93 -20.29
N ASP A 176 0.56 -8.05 -19.75
CA ASP A 176 1.89 -8.16 -19.10
C ASP A 176 3.06 -7.63 -19.95
N PRO A 177 3.13 -7.87 -21.27
CA PRO A 177 4.26 -7.40 -22.09
C PRO A 177 4.41 -5.88 -22.19
N ALA A 178 3.34 -5.13 -21.99
CA ALA A 178 3.33 -3.67 -22.07
C ALA A 178 3.61 -2.98 -20.73
N MET A 179 3.70 -3.74 -19.64
CA MET A 179 3.95 -3.17 -18.30
C MET A 179 5.44 -2.83 -18.14
N GLU A 180 5.75 -1.55 -18.25
CA GLU A 180 7.06 -0.99 -17.90
C GLU A 180 6.91 -0.16 -16.61
N THR A 181 6.78 -0.83 -15.48
CA THR A 181 6.74 -0.18 -14.18
C THR A 181 8.11 -0.21 -13.52
N ARG A 182 8.50 0.89 -12.88
CA ARG A 182 9.77 1.00 -12.17
C ARG A 182 9.64 1.80 -10.90
N VAL A 183 10.22 1.29 -9.84
CA VAL A 183 10.28 1.98 -8.54
C VAL A 183 11.38 3.04 -8.54
N HIS A 184 11.02 4.21 -8.06
CA HIS A 184 11.88 5.38 -7.93
C HIS A 184 11.84 5.94 -6.51
N LEU A 185 12.85 6.76 -6.19
CA LEU A 185 12.93 7.47 -4.92
C LEU A 185 13.37 8.92 -5.16
N ILE A 186 12.84 9.82 -4.35
CA ILE A 186 13.28 11.22 -4.26
C ILE A 186 13.44 11.61 -2.80
N ARG A 187 14.23 12.65 -2.54
CA ARG A 187 14.48 13.15 -1.19
C ARG A 187 14.17 14.64 -1.09
N SER A 188 13.74 15.01 0.12
CA SER A 188 13.63 16.39 0.55
C SER A 188 14.55 16.62 1.75
N PHE A 189 15.21 17.76 1.80
CA PHE A 189 16.13 18.15 2.88
C PHE A 189 15.58 19.28 3.75
N ASP A 190 14.38 19.76 3.44
CA ASP A 190 13.71 20.89 4.07
C ASP A 190 12.32 20.56 4.64
N GLY A 191 12.12 19.27 4.99
CA GLY A 191 10.87 18.77 5.55
C GLY A 191 9.76 18.65 4.51
N GLY A 192 10.09 18.30 3.27
CA GLY A 192 9.11 18.06 2.22
C GLY A 192 8.57 19.34 1.57
N ARG A 193 9.28 20.48 1.68
CA ARG A 193 8.93 21.72 0.98
C ARG A 193 9.46 21.75 -0.44
N THR A 194 10.70 21.28 -0.62
CA THR A 194 11.28 21.08 -1.95
C THR A 194 11.84 19.67 -2.08
N TRP A 195 11.89 19.17 -3.29
CA TRP A 195 12.28 17.79 -3.60
C TRP A 195 13.35 17.75 -4.69
N GLU A 196 14.16 16.68 -4.68
CA GLU A 196 15.12 16.42 -5.76
C GLU A 196 14.37 16.36 -7.09
N LYS A 197 14.92 17.04 -8.09
CA LYS A 197 14.31 17.09 -9.45
C LYS A 197 14.51 15.79 -10.24
N LYS A 198 15.57 15.03 -9.93
CA LYS A 198 15.90 13.80 -10.63
C LYS A 198 15.66 12.61 -9.71
N PRO A 199 14.65 11.78 -10.00
CA PRO A 199 14.43 10.56 -9.25
C PRO A 199 15.61 9.58 -9.36
N LEU A 200 15.87 8.87 -8.28
CA LEU A 200 16.77 7.72 -8.26
C LEU A 200 15.98 6.48 -8.68
N LEU A 201 16.38 5.86 -9.78
CA LEU A 201 15.83 4.55 -10.19
C LEU A 201 16.33 3.48 -9.21
N LEU A 202 15.41 2.69 -8.66
CA LEU A 202 15.74 1.54 -7.85
C LEU A 202 16.12 0.36 -8.76
N HIS A 203 17.37 -0.11 -8.65
CA HIS A 203 17.81 -1.28 -9.41
C HIS A 203 17.37 -2.57 -8.69
N THR A 204 16.40 -3.26 -9.25
CA THR A 204 15.78 -4.47 -8.70
C THR A 204 16.14 -5.72 -9.52
N PRO A 205 15.88 -6.93 -9.02
CA PRO A 205 16.10 -8.17 -9.78
C PRO A 205 15.00 -8.45 -10.83
N PHE A 206 14.01 -7.57 -10.94
CA PHE A 206 12.80 -7.79 -11.73
C PHE A 206 12.87 -7.13 -13.12
N THR A 207 12.04 -7.59 -14.04
CA THR A 207 11.83 -6.99 -15.36
C THR A 207 10.91 -5.78 -15.30
N TYR A 208 9.91 -5.83 -14.42
CA TYR A 208 9.16 -4.67 -13.91
C TYR A 208 9.02 -4.80 -12.39
N ASP A 209 8.80 -3.67 -11.73
CA ASP A 209 8.67 -3.64 -10.28
C ASP A 209 7.74 -2.54 -9.79
N GLU A 210 7.07 -2.82 -8.67
CA GLU A 210 6.13 -1.94 -8.01
C GLU A 210 6.40 -1.90 -6.50
N THR A 211 5.92 -0.87 -5.83
CA THR A 211 5.90 -0.75 -4.39
C THR A 211 4.59 -0.13 -3.93
N ASP A 212 3.96 -0.73 -2.94
CA ASP A 212 2.70 -0.23 -2.37
C ASP A 212 2.80 -0.02 -0.86
N GLY A 213 3.62 -0.81 -0.18
CA GLY A 213 3.83 -0.74 1.25
C GLY A 213 4.54 0.54 1.70
N PRO A 214 4.41 0.92 2.98
CA PRO A 214 5.14 2.04 3.54
C PRO A 214 6.65 1.78 3.53
N LEU A 215 7.45 2.85 3.40
CA LEU A 215 8.87 2.80 3.72
C LEU A 215 9.07 2.57 5.22
N VAL A 216 9.89 1.58 5.58
CA VAL A 216 10.10 1.20 6.98
C VAL A 216 11.45 1.70 7.49
N LYS A 217 11.42 2.60 8.48
CA LYS A 217 12.63 3.02 9.19
C LYS A 217 12.94 2.05 10.31
N LEU A 218 14.08 1.39 10.22
CA LEU A 218 14.55 0.44 11.22
C LEU A 218 15.14 1.12 12.46
N LYS A 219 15.25 0.37 13.56
CA LYS A 219 15.86 0.83 14.81
C LYS A 219 17.29 1.31 14.64
N ASP A 220 18.07 0.75 13.73
CA ASP A 220 19.45 1.17 13.43
C ASP A 220 19.52 2.42 12.52
N GLY A 221 18.40 2.93 12.06
CA GLY A 221 18.29 4.13 11.21
C GLY A 221 18.38 3.84 9.72
N SER A 222 18.55 2.59 9.31
CA SER A 222 18.42 2.19 7.91
C SER A 222 16.94 2.17 7.49
N VAL A 223 16.70 2.06 6.19
CA VAL A 223 15.36 2.06 5.62
C VAL A 223 15.16 0.81 4.78
N LEU A 224 13.98 0.22 4.89
CA LEU A 224 13.53 -0.86 4.02
C LEU A 224 12.48 -0.35 3.03
N ILE A 225 12.48 -0.98 1.87
CA ILE A 225 11.39 -0.95 0.90
C ILE A 225 11.04 -2.38 0.52
N ALA A 226 9.76 -2.70 0.56
CA ALA A 226 9.23 -3.93 0.00
C ALA A 226 8.78 -3.65 -1.44
N ILE A 227 9.12 -4.53 -2.34
CA ILE A 227 8.80 -4.44 -3.78
C ILE A 227 8.29 -5.78 -4.27
N ASN A 228 7.46 -5.76 -5.28
CA ASN A 228 7.10 -6.93 -6.06
C ASN A 228 7.37 -6.70 -7.53
N GLY A 229 7.48 -7.78 -8.29
CA GLY A 229 7.69 -7.68 -9.73
C GLY A 229 7.97 -9.01 -10.38
N ARG A 230 8.06 -8.99 -11.71
CA ARG A 230 8.27 -10.15 -12.55
C ARG A 230 9.74 -10.54 -12.60
N PRO A 231 10.14 -11.71 -12.12
CA PRO A 231 11.52 -12.19 -12.29
C PRO A 231 11.84 -12.44 -13.77
N ARG A 232 13.12 -12.38 -14.14
CA ARG A 232 13.57 -12.65 -15.52
C ARG A 232 13.22 -14.05 -16.02
N SER A 233 12.96 -14.99 -15.12
CA SER A 233 12.51 -16.35 -15.43
C SER A 233 11.03 -16.44 -15.84
N GLY A 234 10.29 -15.33 -15.79
CA GLY A 234 8.85 -15.29 -16.05
C GLY A 234 8.02 -15.41 -14.76
N PRO A 235 6.68 -15.55 -14.91
CA PRO A 235 5.75 -15.62 -13.78
C PRO A 235 6.01 -16.86 -12.88
N PRO A 236 5.52 -16.85 -11.63
CA PRO A 236 4.73 -15.80 -10.99
C PRO A 236 5.57 -14.59 -10.54
N ASP A 237 4.89 -13.47 -10.23
CA ASP A 237 5.50 -12.31 -9.60
C ASP A 237 6.02 -12.67 -8.21
N GLN A 238 7.16 -12.11 -7.85
CA GLN A 238 7.85 -12.36 -6.60
C GLN A 238 7.94 -11.09 -5.77
N ALA A 239 8.10 -11.26 -4.47
CA ALA A 239 8.41 -10.18 -3.57
C ALA A 239 9.93 -10.09 -3.31
N ALA A 240 10.40 -8.89 -2.98
CA ALA A 240 11.76 -8.68 -2.51
C ALA A 240 11.81 -7.55 -1.49
N VAL A 241 12.81 -7.60 -0.61
CA VAL A 241 13.07 -6.54 0.36
C VAL A 241 14.44 -5.95 0.08
N MET A 242 14.48 -4.64 -0.06
CA MET A 242 15.71 -3.89 -0.24
C MET A 242 15.96 -2.96 0.94
N ARG A 243 17.24 -2.71 1.22
CA ARG A 243 17.68 -1.89 2.36
C ARG A 243 18.66 -0.82 1.94
N SER A 244 18.46 0.38 2.46
CA SER A 244 19.42 1.48 2.40
C SER A 244 19.98 1.77 3.79
N THR A 245 21.31 1.88 3.90
CA THR A 245 22.03 2.30 5.11
C THR A 245 22.62 3.71 4.98
N ASN A 246 22.41 4.38 3.85
CA ASN A 246 23.01 5.66 3.52
C ASN A 246 21.97 6.72 3.10
N ARG A 247 20.81 6.72 3.77
CA ARG A 247 19.75 7.73 3.58
C ARG A 247 19.11 7.68 2.19
N GLY A 248 18.85 6.47 1.67
CA GLY A 248 18.21 6.28 0.38
C GLY A 248 19.10 6.53 -0.84
N ARG A 249 20.42 6.79 -0.66
CA ARG A 249 21.33 7.05 -1.79
C ARG A 249 21.65 5.81 -2.61
N SER A 250 21.71 4.67 -1.94
CA SER A 250 21.85 3.36 -2.60
C SER A 250 21.13 2.29 -1.80
N TRP A 251 20.80 1.22 -2.49
CA TRP A 251 19.98 0.13 -1.97
C TRP A 251 20.63 -1.21 -2.27
N LYS A 252 20.48 -2.14 -1.34
CA LYS A 252 20.93 -3.53 -1.50
C LYS A 252 19.74 -4.46 -1.37
N LEU A 253 19.64 -5.40 -2.28
CA LEU A 253 18.73 -6.54 -2.16
C LEU A 253 19.16 -7.36 -0.93
N LEU A 254 18.22 -7.67 -0.05
CA LEU A 254 18.45 -8.56 1.09
C LEU A 254 18.02 -9.98 0.76
N GLY A 255 16.80 -10.17 0.30
CA GLY A 255 16.25 -11.46 -0.06
C GLY A 255 15.04 -11.31 -0.98
N ALA A 256 14.80 -12.36 -1.77
CA ALA A 256 13.59 -12.53 -2.56
C ALA A 256 12.70 -13.59 -1.92
N ILE A 257 11.39 -13.40 -2.04
CA ILE A 257 10.36 -14.27 -1.50
C ILE A 257 9.54 -14.78 -2.68
N ARG A 258 9.28 -16.06 -2.70
CA ARG A 258 8.62 -16.75 -3.80
C ARG A 258 7.42 -17.53 -3.28
N ALA A 259 6.36 -17.60 -4.11
CA ALA A 259 5.24 -18.50 -3.92
C ALA A 259 4.91 -19.19 -5.26
N ALA A 260 3.99 -20.14 -5.23
CA ALA A 260 3.51 -20.79 -6.45
C ALA A 260 2.56 -19.89 -7.28
N HIS A 261 2.20 -18.72 -6.75
CA HIS A 261 1.32 -17.71 -7.34
C HIS A 261 1.94 -16.32 -7.15
N ASP A 262 1.32 -15.31 -7.75
CA ASP A 262 1.83 -13.93 -7.69
C ASP A 262 1.80 -13.39 -6.25
N LEU A 263 2.91 -12.75 -5.86
CA LEU A 263 3.01 -11.93 -4.64
C LEU A 263 3.02 -10.46 -5.06
N GLN A 264 1.95 -9.74 -4.78
CA GLN A 264 1.73 -8.35 -5.19
C GLN A 264 1.44 -7.45 -4.00
N GLU A 265 1.61 -6.13 -4.18
CA GLU A 265 1.32 -5.11 -3.16
C GLU A 265 1.90 -5.49 -1.79
N VAL A 266 3.19 -5.78 -1.78
CA VAL A 266 3.87 -6.33 -0.60
C VAL A 266 4.18 -5.25 0.43
N THR A 267 4.10 -5.65 1.70
CA THR A 267 4.44 -4.82 2.84
C THR A 267 5.34 -5.58 3.80
N VAL A 268 6.21 -4.86 4.53
CA VAL A 268 7.14 -5.44 5.50
C VAL A 268 7.15 -4.63 6.78
N ALA A 269 7.36 -5.28 7.92
CA ALA A 269 7.52 -4.62 9.21
C ALA A 269 8.63 -5.27 10.04
N GLU A 270 9.35 -4.45 10.86
CA GLU A 270 10.29 -4.93 11.88
C GLU A 270 9.56 -5.04 13.22
N LEU A 271 9.45 -6.23 13.75
CA LEU A 271 8.81 -6.50 15.03
C LEU A 271 9.70 -6.08 16.22
N PRO A 272 9.12 -5.83 17.42
CA PRO A 272 9.90 -5.44 18.60
C PRO A 272 11.04 -6.39 18.94
N GLY A 273 10.87 -7.69 18.72
CA GLY A 273 11.86 -8.75 18.94
C GLY A 273 12.97 -8.82 17.87
N GLY A 274 12.90 -8.01 16.82
CA GLY A 274 13.88 -7.99 15.72
C GLY A 274 13.60 -9.00 14.60
N GLU A 275 12.57 -9.82 14.71
CA GLU A 275 12.01 -10.60 13.61
C GLU A 275 11.31 -9.66 12.62
N TRP A 276 11.32 -10.00 11.34
CA TRP A 276 10.58 -9.24 10.33
C TRP A 276 9.43 -10.08 9.81
N VAL A 277 8.34 -9.41 9.46
CA VAL A 277 7.16 -10.02 8.87
C VAL A 277 6.85 -9.34 7.54
N MET A 278 6.49 -10.12 6.53
CA MET A 278 6.03 -9.65 5.23
C MET A 278 4.61 -10.16 4.99
N MET A 279 3.80 -9.35 4.34
CA MET A 279 2.48 -9.74 3.85
C MET A 279 2.29 -9.30 2.41
N ALA A 280 1.54 -10.07 1.62
CA ALA A 280 1.27 -9.80 0.20
C ALA A 280 -0.17 -10.17 -0.18
N ARG A 281 -0.67 -9.51 -1.21
CA ARG A 281 -1.90 -9.94 -1.90
C ARG A 281 -1.57 -10.93 -3.04
N PRO A 282 -2.55 -11.63 -3.66
CA PRO A 282 -3.99 -11.54 -3.39
C PRO A 282 -4.48 -12.48 -2.28
N GLU A 283 -3.75 -13.54 -1.95
CA GLU A 283 -4.26 -14.61 -1.08
C GLU A 283 -4.00 -14.32 0.42
N GLY A 284 -3.44 -13.16 0.75
CA GLY A 284 -3.07 -12.83 2.11
C GLY A 284 -1.88 -13.65 2.58
N ASP A 285 -0.84 -13.71 1.74
CA ASP A 285 0.38 -14.44 2.08
C ASP A 285 1.13 -13.73 3.18
N ILE A 286 1.63 -14.51 4.14
CA ILE A 286 2.47 -14.00 5.23
C ILE A 286 3.70 -14.90 5.41
N CYS A 287 4.86 -14.30 5.66
CA CYS A 287 6.09 -15.01 5.99
C CYS A 287 6.98 -14.18 6.93
N TRP A 288 7.94 -14.83 7.55
CA TRP A 288 8.81 -14.22 8.58
C TRP A 288 10.29 -14.41 8.25
N SER A 289 11.11 -13.48 8.74
CA SER A 289 12.57 -13.54 8.67
C SER A 289 13.18 -13.28 10.05
N ARG A 290 14.11 -14.15 10.47
CA ARG A 290 14.87 -14.01 11.73
C ARG A 290 16.30 -13.52 11.53
N ASP A 291 16.72 -13.35 10.30
CA ASP A 291 18.08 -12.96 9.91
C ASP A 291 18.14 -11.60 9.19
N LYS A 292 17.17 -10.73 9.49
CA LYS A 292 17.05 -9.37 8.94
C LYS A 292 16.83 -9.38 7.43
N GLY A 293 15.91 -10.21 6.97
CA GLY A 293 15.43 -10.25 5.60
C GLY A 293 16.33 -11.00 4.61
N ARG A 294 17.37 -11.72 5.08
CA ARG A 294 18.23 -12.51 4.19
C ARG A 294 17.55 -13.79 3.74
N THR A 295 16.88 -14.46 4.66
CA THR A 295 16.04 -15.63 4.39
C THR A 295 14.65 -15.43 4.98
N TRP A 296 13.67 -16.08 4.37
CA TRP A 296 12.27 -16.00 4.76
C TRP A 296 11.69 -17.40 4.89
N THR A 297 10.74 -17.58 5.78
CA THR A 297 9.94 -18.82 5.78
C THR A 297 9.17 -18.92 4.46
N GLU A 298 8.75 -20.13 4.10
CA GLU A 298 7.77 -20.28 3.02
C GLU A 298 6.52 -19.45 3.35
N PRO A 299 5.99 -18.70 2.37
CA PRO A 299 4.74 -17.98 2.55
C PRO A 299 3.58 -18.92 2.90
N VAL A 300 2.80 -18.56 3.90
CA VAL A 300 1.55 -19.24 4.25
C VAL A 300 0.39 -18.31 4.07
N THR A 301 -0.74 -18.79 3.57
CA THR A 301 -1.89 -17.96 3.27
C THR A 301 -2.87 -17.91 4.43
N PHE A 302 -3.54 -16.76 4.60
CA PHE A 302 -4.71 -16.67 5.47
C PHE A 302 -5.92 -17.43 4.93
N GLY A 303 -5.91 -17.79 3.63
CA GLY A 303 -7.12 -18.19 2.92
C GLY A 303 -8.14 -17.06 2.77
N MET A 304 -7.70 -15.83 2.93
CA MET A 304 -8.50 -14.61 2.83
C MET A 304 -7.91 -13.70 1.77
N ARG A 305 -8.64 -13.50 0.67
CA ARG A 305 -8.20 -12.58 -0.39
C ARG A 305 -8.30 -11.13 0.06
N MET A 306 -7.19 -10.41 -0.04
CA MET A 306 -7.07 -9.02 0.38
C MET A 306 -6.48 -8.12 -0.69
N LEU A 307 -6.82 -6.83 -0.62
CA LEU A 307 -6.24 -5.75 -1.43
C LEU A 307 -5.25 -4.98 -0.56
N ALA A 308 -4.12 -4.62 -1.12
CA ALA A 308 -3.15 -3.67 -0.58
C ALA A 308 -2.92 -3.79 0.93
N PRO A 309 -2.50 -4.97 1.45
CA PRO A 309 -2.20 -5.09 2.87
C PRO A 309 -1.11 -4.08 3.26
N SER A 310 -1.28 -3.42 4.39
CA SER A 310 -0.32 -2.45 4.91
C SER A 310 -0.05 -2.73 6.38
N LEU A 311 1.19 -3.10 6.70
CA LEU A 311 1.61 -3.49 8.05
C LEU A 311 2.18 -2.29 8.81
N TYR A 312 1.79 -2.16 10.07
CA TYR A 312 2.28 -1.16 11.01
C TYR A 312 2.57 -1.80 12.35
N VAL A 313 3.73 -1.50 12.93
CA VAL A 313 4.03 -1.86 14.31
C VAL A 313 3.78 -0.62 15.17
N LEU A 314 2.77 -0.69 16.02
CA LEU A 314 2.40 0.38 16.92
C LEU A 314 3.42 0.52 18.06
N ARG A 315 3.41 1.65 18.76
CA ARG A 315 4.35 1.92 19.88
C ARG A 315 4.29 0.91 21.01
N ASP A 316 3.14 0.29 21.22
CA ASP A 316 2.96 -0.78 22.21
C ASP A 316 3.43 -2.16 21.72
N GLY A 317 3.90 -2.25 20.46
CA GLY A 317 4.36 -3.47 19.83
C GLY A 317 3.28 -4.27 19.11
N THR A 318 2.03 -3.82 19.11
CA THR A 318 0.95 -4.44 18.34
C THR A 318 1.24 -4.35 16.85
N LEU A 319 1.21 -5.47 16.15
CA LEU A 319 1.24 -5.51 14.70
C LEU A 319 -0.19 -5.31 14.17
N LEU A 320 -0.36 -4.32 13.31
CA LEU A 320 -1.64 -3.97 12.71
C LEU A 320 -1.55 -4.14 11.20
N CYS A 321 -2.57 -4.71 10.57
CA CYS A 321 -2.74 -4.78 9.13
C CYS A 321 -4.02 -4.05 8.70
N LEU A 322 -3.87 -3.04 7.87
CA LEU A 322 -4.95 -2.46 7.08
C LEU A 322 -5.03 -3.17 5.75
N HIS A 323 -6.22 -3.51 5.28
CA HIS A 323 -6.40 -4.15 3.97
C HIS A 323 -7.80 -3.91 3.42
N GLY A 324 -7.94 -3.93 2.10
CA GLY A 324 -9.25 -4.08 1.46
C GLY A 324 -9.66 -5.55 1.44
N SER A 325 -10.96 -5.82 1.51
CA SER A 325 -11.49 -7.19 1.44
C SER A 325 -12.17 -7.45 0.10
N TYR A 326 -11.72 -8.45 -0.64
CA TYR A 326 -12.42 -8.90 -1.85
C TYR A 326 -13.77 -9.54 -1.55
N THR A 327 -13.89 -10.22 -0.40
CA THR A 327 -15.09 -10.98 -0.05
C THR A 327 -16.22 -10.10 0.50
N ARG A 328 -15.85 -9.17 1.39
CA ARG A 328 -16.83 -8.33 2.12
C ARG A 328 -16.83 -6.87 1.67
N GLY A 329 -15.87 -6.50 0.83
CA GLY A 329 -15.63 -5.11 0.47
C GLY A 329 -15.17 -4.26 1.65
N GLY A 330 -14.84 -3.01 1.36
CA GLY A 330 -14.45 -2.02 2.37
C GLY A 330 -13.01 -2.12 2.84
N LEU A 331 -12.56 -1.06 3.49
CA LEU A 331 -11.32 -1.01 4.24
C LEU A 331 -11.53 -1.65 5.60
N ARG A 332 -10.61 -2.53 5.96
CA ARG A 332 -10.66 -3.32 7.19
C ARG A 332 -9.32 -3.30 7.90
N VAL A 333 -9.36 -3.66 9.19
CA VAL A 333 -8.18 -3.76 10.03
C VAL A 333 -8.23 -5.03 10.88
N MET A 334 -7.10 -5.66 11.03
CA MET A 334 -6.86 -6.74 11.98
C MET A 334 -5.55 -6.48 12.72
N PHE A 335 -5.37 -7.09 13.88
CA PHE A 335 -4.17 -6.86 14.68
C PHE A 335 -3.69 -8.14 15.36
N SER A 336 -2.38 -8.17 15.64
CA SER A 336 -1.68 -9.29 16.25
C SER A 336 -0.77 -8.80 17.36
N ARG A 337 -0.69 -9.57 18.45
CA ARG A 337 0.19 -9.31 19.58
C ARG A 337 1.43 -10.20 19.62
N ASN A 338 1.53 -11.15 18.71
CA ASN A 338 2.61 -12.12 18.64
C ASN A 338 3.29 -12.17 17.27
N GLY A 339 3.39 -11.01 16.63
CA GLY A 339 4.15 -10.85 15.37
C GLY A 339 3.50 -11.48 14.15
N GLY A 340 2.18 -11.60 14.12
CA GLY A 340 1.45 -12.13 12.96
C GLY A 340 1.19 -13.63 12.99
N HIS A 341 1.61 -14.34 14.04
CA HIS A 341 1.31 -15.77 14.20
C HIS A 341 -0.14 -16.04 14.58
N THR A 342 -0.76 -15.09 15.30
CA THR A 342 -2.20 -15.12 15.60
C THR A 342 -2.77 -13.72 15.39
N TRP A 343 -3.90 -13.67 14.72
CA TRP A 343 -4.58 -12.42 14.39
C TRP A 343 -5.93 -12.32 15.08
N ILE A 344 -6.31 -11.11 15.48
CA ILE A 344 -7.59 -10.80 16.09
C ILE A 344 -8.46 -10.11 15.04
N ALA A 345 -9.63 -10.68 14.76
CA ALA A 345 -10.57 -10.22 13.75
C ALA A 345 -12.01 -10.64 14.11
N PRO A 346 -13.05 -9.98 13.55
CA PRO A 346 -14.45 -10.37 13.80
C PRO A 346 -14.87 -11.66 13.10
N GLY A 347 -14.05 -12.17 12.18
CA GLY A 347 -14.26 -13.43 11.46
C GLY A 347 -12.95 -13.92 10.84
N LYS A 348 -12.93 -15.18 10.37
CA LYS A 348 -11.73 -15.79 9.80
C LYS A 348 -11.35 -15.24 8.42
N ASP A 349 -12.30 -14.62 7.74
CA ASP A 349 -12.21 -14.17 6.35
C ASP A 349 -12.25 -12.63 6.19
N PHE A 350 -12.23 -11.88 7.30
CA PHE A 350 -12.26 -10.41 7.23
C PHE A 350 -11.86 -9.75 8.55
N GLY A 351 -11.27 -8.55 8.47
CA GLY A 351 -10.95 -7.67 9.61
C GLY A 351 -12.14 -6.85 10.09
N PHE A 352 -11.95 -6.06 11.16
CA PHE A 352 -12.90 -5.07 11.65
C PHE A 352 -13.13 -3.98 10.60
N LEU A 353 -14.38 -3.57 10.40
CA LEU A 353 -14.74 -2.57 9.40
C LEU A 353 -14.26 -1.18 9.80
N VAL A 354 -13.48 -0.54 8.93
CA VAL A 354 -13.10 0.87 9.04
C VAL A 354 -14.07 1.75 8.25
N ASP A 355 -14.31 1.43 6.96
CA ASP A 355 -15.32 2.10 6.12
C ASP A 355 -15.69 1.21 4.92
N GLN A 356 -16.92 1.36 4.44
CA GLN A 356 -17.31 0.83 3.14
C GLN A 356 -16.68 1.70 2.05
N SER A 357 -15.60 1.22 1.46
CA SER A 357 -14.76 1.91 0.49
C SER A 357 -14.07 0.89 -0.40
N TYR A 358 -13.22 1.34 -1.31
CA TYR A 358 -12.46 0.42 -2.15
C TYR A 358 -11.35 -0.30 -1.37
N GLY A 359 -10.80 0.32 -0.34
CA GLY A 359 -9.64 -0.19 0.41
C GLY A 359 -8.42 0.71 0.22
N TYR A 360 -7.22 0.10 0.13
CA TYR A 360 -5.93 0.81 -0.03
C TYR A 360 -5.61 1.76 1.12
N GLY A 361 -5.97 1.39 2.35
CA GLY A 361 -5.73 2.24 3.52
C GLY A 361 -4.25 2.32 3.90
N LYS A 362 -3.81 3.54 4.20
CA LYS A 362 -2.50 3.82 4.80
C LYS A 362 -2.69 4.57 6.11
N ALA A 363 -1.78 4.35 7.07
CA ALA A 363 -1.91 4.92 8.40
C ALA A 363 -0.64 5.58 8.92
N MET A 364 -0.81 6.49 9.85
CA MET A 364 0.23 6.97 10.75
C MET A 364 -0.28 7.01 12.20
N GLU A 365 0.55 6.58 13.15
CA GLU A 365 0.21 6.60 14.57
C GLU A 365 0.39 8.00 15.14
N LEU A 366 -0.65 8.51 15.82
CA LEU A 366 -0.67 9.81 16.45
C LEU A 366 -0.11 9.77 17.89
N PRO A 367 0.26 10.92 18.48
CA PRO A 367 0.78 10.97 19.85
C PRO A 367 -0.16 10.36 20.91
N ASP A 368 -1.46 10.43 20.71
CA ASP A 368 -2.48 9.88 21.60
C ASP A 368 -2.74 8.37 21.42
N GLY A 369 -1.93 7.70 20.58
CA GLY A 369 -2.05 6.27 20.30
C GLY A 369 -3.17 5.92 19.31
N SER A 370 -3.93 6.90 18.80
CA SER A 370 -4.85 6.65 17.70
C SER A 370 -4.10 6.64 16.37
N LEU A 371 -4.72 6.08 15.35
CA LEU A 371 -4.22 6.06 13.99
C LEU A 371 -5.00 7.10 13.16
N PHE A 372 -4.30 7.92 12.40
CA PHE A 372 -4.87 8.66 11.29
C PHE A 372 -4.74 7.81 10.04
N ILE A 373 -5.85 7.51 9.40
CA ILE A 373 -5.95 6.62 8.24
C ILE A 373 -6.45 7.42 7.06
N THR A 374 -5.78 7.25 5.91
CA THR A 374 -6.22 7.73 4.61
C THR A 374 -6.59 6.54 3.74
N TYR A 375 -7.55 6.67 2.82
CA TYR A 375 -8.00 5.57 1.97
C TYR A 375 -8.83 6.05 0.77
N LEU A 376 -8.87 5.21 -0.26
CA LEU A 376 -9.69 5.44 -1.46
C LEU A 376 -11.18 5.29 -1.18
N ALA A 377 -11.96 6.26 -1.61
CA ALA A 377 -13.42 6.15 -1.59
C ALA A 377 -13.91 5.11 -2.61
N THR A 378 -13.36 5.17 -3.84
CA THR A 378 -13.70 4.26 -4.95
C THR A 378 -12.44 3.83 -5.70
N GLY A 379 -12.47 2.67 -6.36
CA GLY A 379 -11.31 2.16 -7.12
C GLY A 379 -11.12 2.76 -8.50
N GLY A 380 -12.08 3.53 -8.99
CA GLY A 380 -11.99 4.16 -10.31
C GLY A 380 -11.94 3.21 -11.52
N HIS A 381 -12.04 1.89 -11.31
CA HIS A 381 -11.88 0.89 -12.39
C HIS A 381 -13.02 0.86 -13.40
N HIS A 382 -14.22 1.25 -13.01
CA HIS A 382 -15.40 1.00 -13.83
C HIS A 382 -16.16 2.25 -14.24
N THR A 383 -16.02 3.30 -13.49
CA THR A 383 -16.58 4.62 -13.79
C THR A 383 -15.63 5.66 -13.23
N PRO A 384 -15.14 6.55 -14.06
CA PRO A 384 -14.60 7.80 -13.56
C PRO A 384 -15.79 8.62 -13.03
N ASP A 385 -16.27 8.22 -11.86
CA ASP A 385 -17.20 9.05 -11.11
C ASP A 385 -16.37 10.14 -10.44
N ALA A 386 -16.09 11.18 -11.22
CA ALA A 386 -15.35 12.34 -10.74
C ALA A 386 -16.04 13.00 -9.51
N GLN A 387 -17.29 12.66 -9.24
CA GLN A 387 -18.02 13.19 -8.09
C GLN A 387 -17.87 12.34 -6.83
N SER A 388 -17.64 11.03 -6.96
CA SER A 388 -17.43 10.15 -5.80
C SER A 388 -15.97 9.75 -5.61
N ASN A 389 -15.10 10.06 -6.57
CA ASN A 389 -13.68 9.76 -6.50
C ASN A 389 -12.99 10.71 -5.51
N ALA A 390 -12.61 10.18 -4.38
CA ALA A 390 -12.02 10.97 -3.30
C ALA A 390 -11.06 10.13 -2.45
N ILE A 391 -10.09 10.80 -1.88
CA ILE A 391 -9.33 10.31 -0.74
C ILE A 391 -10.07 10.75 0.51
N ARG A 392 -10.41 9.79 1.33
CA ARG A 392 -11.04 10.00 2.64
C ARG A 392 -10.02 9.83 3.75
N CYS A 393 -10.35 10.37 4.90
CA CYS A 393 -9.61 10.11 6.13
C CYS A 393 -10.54 9.85 7.31
N ILE A 394 -10.03 9.12 8.29
CA ILE A 394 -10.71 8.78 9.53
C ILE A 394 -9.66 8.57 10.62
N ARG A 395 -10.05 8.58 11.88
CA ARG A 395 -9.18 8.11 12.95
C ARG A 395 -9.71 6.78 13.50
N LEU A 396 -8.78 5.95 13.99
CA LEU A 396 -9.08 4.67 14.59
C LEU A 396 -8.24 4.47 15.85
N ARG A 397 -8.80 3.78 16.85
CA ARG A 397 -8.07 3.28 18.02
C ARG A 397 -8.35 1.79 18.19
N VAL A 398 -7.29 1.00 18.38
CA VAL A 398 -7.42 -0.37 18.90
C VAL A 398 -7.76 -0.25 20.37
N ARG A 399 -8.78 -0.95 20.86
CA ARG A 399 -9.16 -0.90 22.26
C ARG A 399 -8.06 -1.47 23.13
N PRO A 400 -7.78 -0.90 24.32
CA PRO A 400 -6.69 -1.34 25.18
C PRO A 400 -6.78 -2.81 25.63
N ASP A 401 -7.98 -3.35 25.69
CA ASP A 401 -8.26 -4.76 26.02
C ASP A 401 -8.23 -5.69 24.79
N TYR A 402 -7.94 -5.14 23.60
CA TYR A 402 -7.94 -5.83 22.30
C TYR A 402 -9.28 -6.46 21.93
N SER A 403 -10.39 -6.00 22.50
CA SER A 403 -11.74 -6.48 22.18
C SER A 403 -12.27 -6.00 20.83
N GLY A 404 -11.58 -5.12 20.16
CA GLY A 404 -11.97 -4.56 18.87
C GLY A 404 -11.40 -3.16 18.61
N ILE A 405 -12.12 -2.38 17.82
CA ILE A 405 -11.71 -1.03 17.42
C ILE A 405 -12.77 0.02 17.78
N ASP A 406 -12.33 1.28 17.89
CA ASP A 406 -13.20 2.45 17.95
C ASP A 406 -12.85 3.40 16.80
N LEU A 407 -13.84 3.79 16.01
CA LEU A 407 -13.72 4.85 15.03
C LEU A 407 -13.85 6.21 15.73
N LEU A 408 -13.00 7.15 15.34
CA LEU A 408 -12.93 8.49 15.90
C LEU A 408 -13.06 9.51 14.75
N PRO A 409 -13.62 10.70 15.01
CA PRO A 409 -13.73 11.75 14.00
C PRO A 409 -12.38 12.12 13.39
N ALA A 410 -12.35 12.29 12.07
CA ALA A 410 -11.22 12.86 11.35
C ALA A 410 -10.96 14.30 11.83
N PRO A 411 -9.70 14.75 11.91
CA PRO A 411 -9.38 16.09 12.41
C PRO A 411 -9.99 17.23 11.62
N ASN A 412 -10.13 17.07 10.29
CA ASN A 412 -10.71 18.07 9.38
C ASN A 412 -12.24 17.99 9.26
N ARG A 413 -12.91 17.12 10.04
CA ARG A 413 -14.37 17.03 10.03
C ARG A 413 -14.98 18.33 10.58
N GLY A 414 -15.86 18.94 9.80
CA GLY A 414 -16.47 20.23 10.16
C GLY A 414 -15.61 21.47 9.87
N HIS A 415 -14.38 21.29 9.42
CA HIS A 415 -13.55 22.37 8.91
C HIS A 415 -13.74 22.48 7.39
N VAL A 416 -14.47 23.50 6.95
CA VAL A 416 -14.53 23.86 5.53
C VAL A 416 -13.20 24.57 5.23
N ALA A 417 -12.45 24.06 4.23
CA ALA A 417 -11.29 24.81 3.77
C ALA A 417 -11.72 26.23 3.37
N PRO A 418 -10.99 27.29 3.75
CA PRO A 418 -11.30 28.61 3.28
C PRO A 418 -11.31 28.60 1.76
N ILE A 419 -12.43 28.96 1.16
CA ILE A 419 -12.52 29.22 -0.27
C ILE A 419 -11.55 30.37 -0.55
N PRO A 420 -10.63 30.25 -1.50
CA PRO A 420 -9.61 31.26 -1.77
C PRO A 420 -10.18 32.55 -2.27
#